data_396bf99800f1c66aab06ce95191a8871
#
_entry.id   396bf99800f1c66aab06ce95191a8871
#
_cell.length_a   1.000
_cell.length_b   1.000
_cell.length_c   1.000
_cell.angle_alpha   90.00
_cell.angle_beta   90.00
_cell.angle_gamma   90.00
#
_symmetry.space_group_name_H-M   'P 1'
#
loop_
_entity.id
_entity.type
_entity.pdbx_description
1 polymer ?
#
loop_
_entity_poly.entity_id
_entity_poly.type
_entity_poly.pdbx_seq_one_letter_code
_entity_poly.pdbx_strand_id
1 'polypeptide(L)'
;MSKIELNTIYNEDCLEAALMMPDKSISCIVTSPPYWGLRDYGTDGQYGLEETPEEYVTNLVKLFRELKRALKDDGVVWINI
;
A
#
# COMPACT_ATOMS: atom_id res chain seq x y z
N MET A 1 -8.80 19.11 1.19
CA MET A 1 -8.69 17.76 0.63
C MET A 1 -7.33 17.61 -0.03
N SER A 2 -6.66 16.55 0.30
CA SER A 2 -5.36 16.27 -0.28
C SER A 2 -5.50 15.81 -1.72
N LYS A 3 -4.56 16.20 -2.56
CA LYS A 3 -4.50 15.78 -3.95
C LYS A 3 -3.22 15.03 -4.21
N ILE A 4 -3.32 13.99 -5.03
CA ILE A 4 -2.16 13.32 -5.60
C ILE A 4 -1.80 14.00 -6.91
N GLU A 5 -0.54 14.34 -7.05
CA GLU A 5 0.00 14.92 -8.28
C GLU A 5 0.65 13.85 -9.13
N LEU A 6 0.53 13.99 -10.45
CA LEU A 6 1.16 13.06 -11.39
C LEU A 6 2.67 13.21 -11.38
N ASN A 7 3.39 12.13 -11.67
CA ASN A 7 4.84 12.14 -11.83
C ASN A 7 5.59 12.63 -10.60
N THR A 8 5.06 12.32 -9.41
CA THR A 8 5.61 12.79 -8.14
C THR A 8 5.89 11.59 -7.25
N ILE A 9 7.03 11.62 -6.56
CA ILE A 9 7.37 10.64 -5.54
C ILE A 9 6.96 11.22 -4.19
N TYR A 10 6.16 10.47 -3.44
CA TYR A 10 5.70 10.87 -2.12
C TYR A 10 6.46 10.14 -1.04
N ASN A 11 7.12 10.88 -0.17
CA ASN A 11 7.76 10.31 1.02
C ASN A 11 6.73 10.25 2.14
N GLU A 12 5.84 9.27 2.05
CA GLU A 12 4.68 9.11 2.93
C GLU A 12 4.50 7.64 3.28
N ASP A 13 3.83 7.36 4.40
CA ASP A 13 3.33 6.03 4.66
C ASP A 13 2.38 5.61 3.53
N CYS A 14 2.50 4.37 3.05
CA CYS A 14 1.75 3.93 1.88
C CYS A 14 0.22 3.94 2.09
N LEU A 15 -0.25 3.62 3.30
CA LEU A 15 -1.68 3.70 3.59
C LEU A 15 -2.16 5.15 3.57
N GLU A 16 -1.38 6.07 4.16
CA GLU A 16 -1.71 7.50 4.13
C GLU A 16 -1.77 8.02 2.70
N ALA A 17 -0.80 7.64 1.87
CA ALA A 17 -0.80 8.03 0.46
C ALA A 17 -2.01 7.44 -0.28
N ALA A 18 -2.35 6.18 -0.01
CA ALA A 18 -3.51 5.54 -0.65
C ALA A 18 -4.82 6.26 -0.29
N LEU A 19 -4.95 6.68 0.97
CA LEU A 19 -6.13 7.41 1.43
C LEU A 19 -6.31 8.76 0.72
N MET A 20 -5.22 9.34 0.21
CA MET A 20 -5.27 10.61 -0.53
C MET A 20 -5.71 10.43 -1.99
N MET A 21 -5.70 9.21 -2.50
CA MET A 21 -6.06 8.95 -3.90
C MET A 21 -7.57 8.98 -4.08
N PRO A 22 -8.09 9.65 -5.12
CA PRO A 22 -9.51 9.58 -5.44
C PRO A 22 -9.92 8.17 -5.85
N ASP A 23 -11.20 7.85 -5.69
CA ASP A 23 -11.76 6.59 -6.15
C ASP A 23 -11.50 6.40 -7.65
N LYS A 24 -11.14 5.17 -8.03
CA LYS A 24 -11.00 4.77 -9.44
C LYS A 24 -10.14 5.72 -10.27
N SER A 25 -9.03 6.17 -9.67
CA SER A 25 -8.12 7.12 -10.31
C SER A 25 -6.84 6.50 -10.84
N ILE A 26 -6.52 5.27 -10.42
CA ILE A 26 -5.23 4.63 -10.71
C ILE A 26 -5.42 3.50 -11.71
N SER A 27 -4.60 3.49 -12.75
CA SER A 27 -4.68 2.48 -13.81
C SER A 27 -3.83 1.24 -13.51
N CYS A 28 -2.72 1.40 -12.81
CA CYS A 28 -1.80 0.30 -12.53
C CYS A 28 -1.10 0.53 -11.20
N ILE A 29 -0.98 -0.55 -10.43
CA ILE A 29 -0.24 -0.55 -9.17
C ILE A 29 0.81 -1.65 -9.27
N VAL A 30 2.05 -1.32 -8.93
CA VAL A 30 3.16 -2.28 -8.86
C VAL A 30 3.76 -2.17 -7.47
N THR A 31 3.83 -3.27 -6.76
CA THR A 31 4.33 -3.25 -5.40
C THR A 31 4.94 -4.60 -5.00
N SER A 32 5.90 -4.54 -4.07
CA SER A 32 6.44 -5.72 -3.40
C SER A 32 6.47 -5.41 -1.90
N PRO A 33 5.39 -5.77 -1.19
CA PRO A 33 5.33 -5.50 0.25
C PRO A 33 6.41 -6.28 1.00
N PRO A 34 6.90 -5.78 2.15
CA PRO A 34 7.85 -6.53 2.95
C PRO A 34 7.31 -7.89 3.35
N TYR A 35 8.15 -8.92 3.29
CA TYR A 35 7.76 -10.26 3.77
C TYR A 35 7.75 -10.25 5.30
N TRP A 36 6.87 -11.04 5.87
CA TRP A 36 6.77 -11.11 7.32
C TRP A 36 8.05 -11.68 7.93
N GLY A 37 8.64 -10.90 8.88
CA GLY A 37 9.82 -11.32 9.64
C GLY A 37 11.12 -11.35 8.85
N LEU A 38 11.13 -10.86 7.60
CA LEU A 38 12.32 -10.97 6.78
C LEU A 38 13.33 -9.84 7.01
N ARG A 39 12.87 -8.60 7.05
CA ARG A 39 13.76 -7.44 7.16
C ARG A 39 13.22 -6.40 8.12
N ASP A 40 14.13 -5.78 8.86
CA ASP A 40 13.85 -4.62 9.70
C ASP A 40 14.52 -3.41 9.05
N TYR A 41 13.71 -2.48 8.54
CA TYR A 41 14.19 -1.25 7.93
C TYR A 41 14.39 -0.12 8.94
N GLY A 42 14.10 -0.38 10.23
CA GLY A 42 14.28 0.61 11.28
C GLY A 42 13.21 1.70 11.32
N THR A 43 12.07 1.47 10.69
CA THR A 43 10.96 2.42 10.64
C THR A 43 9.80 1.91 11.48
N ASP A 44 9.29 2.74 12.39
CA ASP A 44 8.13 2.38 13.19
C ASP A 44 6.90 2.17 12.29
N GLY A 45 6.11 1.14 12.61
CA GLY A 45 4.91 0.81 11.83
C GLY A 45 5.18 0.12 10.50
N GLN A 46 6.41 -0.31 10.27
CA GLN A 46 6.78 -1.07 9.08
C GLN A 46 5.95 -2.35 8.95
N TYR A 47 5.47 -2.63 7.75
CA TYR A 47 4.86 -3.94 7.45
C TYR A 47 5.94 -5.02 7.50
N GLY A 48 5.57 -6.19 7.99
CA GLY A 48 6.45 -7.35 8.08
C GLY A 48 7.06 -7.58 9.45
N LEU A 49 6.90 -6.65 10.40
CA LEU A 49 7.41 -6.80 11.77
C LEU A 49 6.29 -6.97 12.81
N GLU A 50 5.09 -7.29 12.38
CA GLU A 50 3.98 -7.61 13.27
C GLU A 50 4.33 -8.83 14.14
N GLU A 51 3.74 -8.91 15.34
CA GLU A 51 4.01 -10.01 16.26
C GLU A 51 3.52 -11.36 15.76
N THR A 52 2.46 -11.35 14.94
CA THR A 52 1.86 -12.59 14.41
C THR A 52 1.63 -12.48 12.91
N PRO A 53 1.61 -13.63 12.20
CA PRO A 53 1.24 -13.64 10.78
C PRO A 53 -0.17 -13.08 10.54
N GLU A 54 -1.09 -13.31 11.47
CA GLU A 54 -2.46 -12.82 11.37
C GLU A 54 -2.52 -11.30 11.37
N GLU A 55 -1.73 -10.65 12.21
CA GLU A 55 -1.64 -9.19 12.22
C GLU A 55 -1.04 -8.65 10.93
N TYR A 56 -0.01 -9.33 10.41
CA TYR A 56 0.61 -8.97 9.14
C TYR A 56 -0.43 -9.01 8.01
N VAL A 57 -1.19 -10.10 7.92
CA VAL A 57 -2.24 -10.24 6.90
C VAL A 57 -3.31 -9.15 7.07
N THR A 58 -3.74 -8.89 8.29
CA THR A 58 -4.74 -7.85 8.57
C THR A 58 -4.26 -6.49 8.08
N ASN A 59 -3.01 -6.14 8.34
CA ASN A 59 -2.45 -4.86 7.90
C ASN A 59 -2.36 -4.76 6.38
N LEU A 60 -1.94 -5.84 5.71
CA LEU A 60 -1.89 -5.86 4.26
C LEU A 60 -3.28 -5.76 3.63
N VAL A 61 -4.26 -6.48 4.17
CA VAL A 61 -5.63 -6.42 3.68
C VAL A 61 -6.19 -5.00 3.79
N LYS A 62 -5.94 -4.32 4.91
CA LYS A 62 -6.37 -2.94 5.09
C LYS A 62 -5.78 -2.04 4.00
N LEU A 63 -4.49 -2.16 3.72
CA LEU A 63 -3.83 -1.38 2.67
C LEU A 63 -4.43 -1.69 1.29
N PHE A 64 -4.55 -2.98 0.95
CA PHE A 64 -5.01 -3.35 -0.38
C PHE A 64 -6.48 -3.06 -0.62
N ARG A 65 -7.30 -2.97 0.41
CA ARG A 65 -8.68 -2.48 0.26
C ARG A 65 -8.71 -1.02 -0.20
N GLU A 66 -7.83 -0.18 0.36
CA GLU A 66 -7.72 1.20 -0.08
C GLU A 66 -7.15 1.31 -1.48
N LEU A 67 -6.16 0.51 -1.82
CA LEU A 67 -5.63 0.47 -3.18
C LEU A 67 -6.68 0.01 -4.20
N LYS A 68 -7.49 -0.98 -3.83
CA LYS A 68 -8.59 -1.44 -4.68
C LYS A 68 -9.61 -0.33 -4.93
N ARG A 69 -9.94 0.45 -3.90
CA ARG A 69 -10.85 1.59 -4.04
C ARG A 69 -10.32 2.61 -5.04
N ALA A 70 -9.01 2.90 -4.98
CA ALA A 70 -8.37 3.86 -5.87
C ALA A 70 -8.15 3.32 -7.28
N LEU A 71 -8.18 1.99 -7.47
CA LEU A 71 -7.91 1.36 -8.76
C LEU A 71 -9.14 1.45 -9.66
N LYS A 72 -8.93 1.78 -10.93
CA LYS A 72 -9.99 1.75 -11.94
C LYS A 72 -10.53 0.33 -12.13
N ASP A 73 -11.75 0.21 -12.62
CA ASP A 73 -12.38 -1.10 -12.84
C ASP A 73 -11.58 -1.98 -13.81
N ASP A 74 -10.91 -1.38 -14.77
CA ASP A 74 -10.01 -2.06 -15.70
C ASP A 74 -8.54 -1.96 -15.30
N GLY A 75 -8.26 -1.53 -14.07
CA GLY A 75 -6.91 -1.40 -13.56
C GLY A 75 -6.26 -2.72 -13.24
N VAL A 76 -4.95 -2.73 -13.14
CA VAL A 76 -4.13 -3.92 -12.92
C VAL A 76 -3.23 -3.71 -11.71
N VAL A 77 -3.08 -4.78 -10.91
CA VAL A 77 -2.15 -4.79 -9.77
C VAL A 77 -1.13 -5.89 -10.01
N TRP A 78 0.14 -5.53 -9.90
CA TRP A 78 1.25 -6.47 -9.91
C TRP A 78 1.86 -6.53 -8.52
N ILE A 79 1.80 -7.69 -7.89
CA ILE A 79 2.30 -7.88 -6.52
C ILE A 79 3.38 -8.95 -6.56
N ASN A 80 4.59 -8.59 -6.12
CA ASN A 80 5.67 -9.54 -5.93
C ASN A 80 5.73 -9.94 -4.46
N ILE A 81 5.34 -11.17 -4.21
CA ILE A 81 5.31 -11.75 -2.86
C ILE A 81 6.24 -12.95 -2.79
#